data_4c6bc6e876f0be0a1522309256471787
#
_entry.id   4c6bc6e876f0be0a1522309256471787
#
_cell.length_a   1.000
_cell.length_b   1.000
_cell.length_c   1.000
_cell.angle_alpha   90.00
_cell.angle_beta   90.00
_cell.angle_gamma   90.00
#
_symmetry.space_group_name_H-M   'P 1'
#
loop_
_entity.id
_entity.type
_entity.pdbx_description
1 polymer ?
#
loop_
_entity_poly.entity_id
_entity_poly.type
_entity_poly.pdbx_seq_one_letter_code
_entity_poly.pdbx_strand_id
1 'polypeptide(L)'
;VHGDLHQELDYDSYSTELFEGGVLQIGIARGNESCFELPESSPDFGESIAAYYYWLFPGLMLNFYPWGLSVNLVVPLSVNRTKIVYHGFVWDHSKLGEGAGGDLDKVEAEDQDIVEATQRGVRSGAYDRGRYSPTREAGVHHFHRILTS
;
A
#
# COMPACT_ATOMS: atom_id res chain seq x y z
N VAL A 1 -4.50 -11.36 3.40
CA VAL A 1 -5.62 -10.47 3.52
C VAL A 1 -6.28 -10.31 2.16
N HIS A 2 -5.58 -9.91 1.14
CA HIS A 2 -6.08 -9.75 -0.23
C HIS A 2 -5.75 -11.00 -1.05
N GLY A 3 -6.73 -11.90 -1.25
CA GLY A 3 -6.52 -13.15 -1.99
C GLY A 3 -6.10 -12.92 -3.45
N ASP A 4 -6.65 -11.89 -4.08
CA ASP A 4 -6.41 -11.57 -5.49
C ASP A 4 -5.01 -10.93 -5.68
N LEU A 5 -4.57 -10.02 -4.81
CA LEU A 5 -3.23 -9.43 -4.85
C LEU A 5 -2.11 -10.48 -4.73
N HIS A 6 -2.33 -11.58 -4.03
CA HIS A 6 -1.39 -12.70 -3.96
C HIS A 6 -1.20 -13.43 -5.30
N GLN A 7 -2.16 -13.29 -6.24
CA GLN A 7 -2.08 -13.89 -7.56
C GLN A 7 -1.34 -12.96 -8.54
N GLU A 8 -1.42 -11.66 -8.33
CA GLU A 8 -0.90 -10.61 -9.21
C GLU A 8 0.53 -10.17 -8.86
N LEU A 9 0.90 -10.21 -7.57
CA LEU A 9 2.20 -9.80 -7.09
C LEU A 9 3.07 -10.99 -6.64
N ASP A 10 4.35 -10.92 -6.96
CA ASP A 10 5.36 -11.79 -6.37
C ASP A 10 5.71 -11.31 -4.95
N TYR A 11 5.11 -11.94 -3.98
CA TYR A 11 5.23 -11.56 -2.58
C TYR A 11 6.64 -11.77 -2.00
N ASP A 12 7.44 -12.67 -2.56
CA ASP A 12 8.80 -12.92 -2.09
C ASP A 12 9.80 -11.87 -2.64
N SER A 13 9.48 -11.26 -3.78
CA SER A 13 10.24 -10.18 -4.39
C SER A 13 9.75 -8.78 -3.98
N TYR A 14 8.72 -8.69 -3.12
CA TYR A 14 8.18 -7.42 -2.63
C TYR A 14 9.20 -6.72 -1.72
N SER A 15 9.60 -5.51 -2.07
CA SER A 15 10.60 -4.76 -1.30
C SER A 15 10.00 -3.60 -0.50
N THR A 16 10.67 -3.22 0.58
CA THR A 16 10.28 -2.09 1.43
C THR A 16 11.48 -1.22 1.72
N GLU A 17 11.42 0.03 1.31
CA GLU A 17 12.43 1.05 1.55
C GLU A 17 11.93 2.07 2.57
N LEU A 18 12.78 2.39 3.54
CA LEU A 18 12.48 3.35 4.60
C LEU A 18 13.25 4.65 4.36
N PHE A 19 12.57 5.79 4.47
CA PHE A 19 13.19 7.10 4.38
C PHE A 19 12.62 8.05 5.42
N GLU A 20 13.24 9.19 5.61
CA GLU A 20 12.78 10.20 6.57
C GLU A 20 11.35 10.64 6.23
N GLY A 21 10.42 10.36 7.13
CA GLY A 21 9.00 10.73 6.97
C GLY A 21 8.18 9.83 6.04
N GLY A 22 8.69 8.66 5.63
CA GLY A 22 7.90 7.80 4.76
C GLY A 22 8.43 6.39 4.53
N VAL A 23 7.66 5.66 3.73
CA VAL A 23 7.96 4.29 3.29
C VAL A 23 7.63 4.18 1.81
N LEU A 24 8.50 3.52 1.06
CA LEU A 24 8.20 3.04 -0.29
C LEU A 24 8.13 1.52 -0.27
N GLN A 25 7.05 0.98 -0.81
CA GLN A 25 6.93 -0.44 -1.08
C GLN A 25 6.84 -0.65 -2.59
N ILE A 26 7.60 -1.61 -3.10
CA ILE A 26 7.70 -1.90 -4.54
C ILE A 26 7.12 -3.30 -4.78
N GLY A 27 6.05 -3.35 -5.54
CA GLY A 27 5.39 -4.58 -5.94
C GLY A 27 5.92 -5.07 -7.29
N ILE A 28 6.41 -6.30 -7.33
CA ILE A 28 6.87 -6.96 -8.55
C ILE A 28 5.71 -7.76 -9.15
N ALA A 29 5.49 -7.62 -10.46
CA ALA A 29 4.46 -8.36 -11.17
C ALA A 29 4.75 -9.86 -11.20
N ARG A 30 3.73 -10.68 -11.08
CA ARG A 30 3.83 -12.12 -11.18
C ARG A 30 3.47 -12.58 -12.60
N GLY A 31 4.41 -13.28 -13.25
CA GLY A 31 4.17 -13.78 -14.60
C GLY A 31 4.07 -12.67 -15.64
N ASN A 32 2.94 -12.61 -16.35
CA ASN A 32 2.69 -11.64 -17.43
C ASN A 32 1.72 -10.52 -17.01
N GLU A 33 1.61 -10.25 -15.72
CA GLU A 33 0.76 -9.17 -15.22
C GLU A 33 1.26 -7.79 -15.70
N SER A 34 0.35 -6.82 -15.71
CA SER A 34 0.65 -5.45 -16.14
C SER A 34 1.75 -4.82 -15.29
N CYS A 35 2.78 -4.29 -15.92
CA CYS A 35 3.91 -3.63 -15.26
C CYS A 35 4.29 -2.32 -15.97
N PHE A 36 5.12 -1.52 -15.30
CA PHE A 36 5.65 -0.29 -15.86
C PHE A 36 6.65 -0.55 -16.98
N GLU A 37 6.60 0.27 -18.02
CA GLU A 37 7.63 0.39 -19.03
C GLU A 37 8.65 1.45 -18.57
N LEU A 38 9.68 1.01 -17.85
CA LEU A 38 10.66 1.91 -17.23
C LEU A 38 11.76 2.28 -18.23
N PRO A 39 12.20 3.56 -18.25
CA PRO A 39 13.33 3.98 -19.09
C PRO A 39 14.65 3.42 -18.55
N GLU A 40 15.67 3.32 -19.42
CA GLU A 40 17.02 2.85 -19.05
C GLU A 40 17.67 3.66 -17.91
N SER A 41 17.24 4.90 -17.70
CA SER A 41 17.70 5.76 -16.60
C SER A 41 17.05 5.47 -15.25
N SER A 42 16.04 4.60 -15.22
CA SER A 42 15.39 4.20 -13.96
C SER A 42 16.31 3.28 -13.15
N PRO A 43 16.38 3.42 -11.82
CA PRO A 43 17.09 2.47 -10.97
C PRO A 43 16.49 1.05 -11.04
N ASP A 44 15.20 0.94 -11.38
CA ASP A 44 14.47 -0.33 -11.49
C ASP A 44 14.37 -0.81 -12.95
N PHE A 45 15.19 -0.29 -13.86
CA PHE A 45 15.18 -0.71 -15.26
C PHE A 45 15.45 -2.21 -15.39
N GLY A 46 14.58 -2.90 -16.11
CA GLY A 46 14.65 -4.35 -16.31
C GLY A 46 13.84 -5.17 -15.32
N GLU A 47 13.33 -4.53 -14.24
CA GLU A 47 12.42 -5.18 -13.31
C GLU A 47 10.97 -5.07 -13.77
N SER A 48 10.16 -6.08 -13.46
CA SER A 48 8.72 -6.10 -13.79
C SER A 48 7.92 -5.42 -12.67
N ILE A 49 8.03 -4.10 -12.55
CA ILE A 49 7.36 -3.36 -11.49
C ILE A 49 5.86 -3.24 -11.77
N ALA A 50 5.03 -3.82 -10.91
CA ALA A 50 3.57 -3.71 -10.96
C ALA A 50 3.04 -2.44 -10.31
N ALA A 51 3.66 -2.03 -9.20
CA ALA A 51 3.22 -0.85 -8.46
C ALA A 51 4.32 -0.27 -7.56
N TYR A 52 4.23 1.05 -7.32
CA TYR A 52 4.96 1.75 -6.28
C TYR A 52 3.97 2.29 -5.27
N TYR A 53 4.11 1.89 -3.99
CA TYR A 53 3.24 2.30 -2.89
C TYR A 53 4.03 3.19 -1.93
N TYR A 54 3.79 4.50 -2.00
CA TYR A 54 4.36 5.46 -1.06
C TYR A 54 3.41 5.72 0.09
N TRP A 55 3.92 5.65 1.29
CA TRP A 55 3.29 6.28 2.44
C TRP A 55 4.16 7.44 2.91
N LEU A 56 3.55 8.62 3.03
CA LEU A 56 4.18 9.86 3.48
C LEU A 56 3.49 10.35 4.76
N PHE A 57 4.30 10.66 5.78
CA PHE A 57 3.77 11.17 7.05
C PHE A 57 3.02 12.50 6.83
N PRO A 58 1.88 12.75 7.50
CA PRO A 58 1.26 11.87 8.49
C PRO A 58 0.25 10.86 7.91
N GLY A 59 -0.24 11.00 6.69
CA GLY A 59 -1.33 10.15 6.20
C GLY A 59 -1.62 10.30 4.72
N LEU A 60 -0.61 10.62 3.90
CA LEU A 60 -0.72 10.63 2.45
C LEU A 60 -0.17 9.33 1.87
N MET A 61 -0.97 8.64 1.07
CA MET A 61 -0.53 7.49 0.30
C MET A 61 -0.63 7.80 -1.19
N LEU A 62 0.42 7.45 -1.94
CA LEU A 62 0.50 7.60 -3.38
C LEU A 62 0.77 6.21 -3.97
N ASN A 63 -0.21 5.64 -4.63
CA ASN A 63 -0.13 4.31 -5.20
C ASN A 63 -0.07 4.45 -6.72
N PHE A 64 1.14 4.28 -7.28
CA PHE A 64 1.38 4.38 -8.71
C PHE A 64 1.20 3.00 -9.36
N TYR A 65 0.46 2.98 -10.44
CA TYR A 65 0.18 1.81 -11.28
C TYR A 65 0.47 2.11 -12.75
N PRO A 66 0.64 1.11 -13.61
CA PRO A 66 0.83 1.33 -15.04
C PRO A 66 -0.27 2.17 -15.71
N TRP A 67 -1.49 2.13 -15.19
CA TRP A 67 -2.63 2.91 -15.68
C TRP A 67 -2.75 4.31 -15.07
N GLY A 68 -2.21 4.54 -13.85
CA GLY A 68 -2.53 5.78 -13.15
C GLY A 68 -1.98 5.88 -11.73
N LEU A 69 -2.59 6.77 -10.98
CA LEU A 69 -2.26 7.07 -9.58
C LEU A 69 -3.54 7.05 -8.73
N SER A 70 -3.54 6.24 -7.67
CA SER A 70 -4.48 6.37 -6.57
C SER A 70 -3.84 7.16 -5.43
N VAL A 71 -4.52 8.20 -4.97
CA VAL A 71 -4.10 9.04 -3.84
C VAL A 71 -5.07 8.82 -2.69
N ASN A 72 -4.57 8.37 -1.54
CA ASN A 72 -5.39 8.14 -0.36
C ASN A 72 -4.95 9.11 0.75
N LEU A 73 -5.88 9.93 1.22
CA LEU A 73 -5.67 10.86 2.32
C LEU A 73 -6.33 10.31 3.58
N VAL A 74 -5.52 9.97 4.59
CA VAL A 74 -5.98 9.51 5.89
C VAL A 74 -6.08 10.70 6.84
N VAL A 75 -7.32 11.10 7.18
CA VAL A 75 -7.61 12.29 7.98
C VAL A 75 -8.23 11.88 9.31
N PRO A 76 -7.47 11.87 10.42
CA PRO A 76 -8.02 11.62 11.75
C PRO A 76 -9.01 12.73 12.12
N LEU A 77 -10.25 12.35 12.46
CA LEU A 77 -11.30 13.28 12.89
C LEU A 77 -11.49 13.28 14.42
N SER A 78 -11.29 12.13 15.03
CA SER A 78 -11.34 11.94 16.48
C SER A 78 -10.66 10.62 16.86
N VAL A 79 -10.57 10.32 18.15
CA VAL A 79 -10.00 9.06 18.67
C VAL A 79 -10.62 7.80 18.03
N ASN A 80 -11.88 7.90 17.59
CA ASN A 80 -12.64 6.77 17.09
C ASN A 80 -13.10 6.93 15.62
N ARG A 81 -12.69 7.98 14.95
CA ARG A 81 -13.15 8.27 13.59
C ARG A 81 -12.01 8.79 12.75
N THR A 82 -11.80 8.16 11.62
CA THR A 82 -10.90 8.57 10.56
C THR A 82 -11.69 8.70 9.27
N LYS A 83 -11.43 9.74 8.50
CA LYS A 83 -11.93 9.88 7.14
C LYS A 83 -10.81 9.49 6.19
N ILE A 84 -11.12 8.65 5.22
CA ILE A 84 -10.22 8.39 4.10
C ILE A 84 -10.83 9.02 2.86
N VAL A 85 -10.02 9.75 2.09
CA VAL A 85 -10.43 10.39 0.84
C VAL A 85 -9.60 9.80 -0.27
N TYR A 86 -10.25 9.25 -1.27
CA TYR A 86 -9.63 8.62 -2.43
C TYR A 86 -9.75 9.54 -3.65
N HIS A 87 -8.63 9.68 -4.39
CA HIS A 87 -8.60 10.36 -5.69
C HIS A 87 -7.88 9.48 -6.69
N GLY A 88 -8.51 9.23 -7.84
CA GLY A 88 -7.92 8.50 -8.95
C GLY A 88 -7.51 9.45 -10.09
N PHE A 89 -6.30 9.28 -10.61
CA PHE A 89 -5.79 9.99 -11.79
C PHE A 89 -5.35 8.96 -12.81
N VAL A 90 -5.96 8.98 -13.99
CA VAL A 90 -5.69 8.02 -15.05
C VAL A 90 -4.86 8.68 -16.14
N TRP A 91 -3.71 8.10 -16.48
CA TRP A 91 -2.87 8.52 -17.62
C TRP A 91 -2.91 7.53 -18.78
N ASP A 92 -3.22 6.25 -18.54
CA ASP A 92 -3.40 5.24 -19.57
C ASP A 92 -4.70 4.45 -19.36
N HIS A 93 -5.74 4.85 -20.09
CA HIS A 93 -7.05 4.20 -20.04
C HIS A 93 -7.04 2.76 -20.58
N SER A 94 -6.05 2.39 -21.40
CA SER A 94 -5.98 1.04 -21.96
C SER A 94 -5.57 -0.01 -20.93
N LYS A 95 -4.89 0.41 -19.86
CA LYS A 95 -4.40 -0.44 -18.77
C LYS A 95 -5.29 -0.37 -17.51
N LEU A 96 -6.36 0.45 -17.55
CA LEU A 96 -7.26 0.59 -16.41
C LEU A 96 -8.05 -0.70 -16.17
N GLY A 97 -8.05 -1.18 -14.93
CA GLY A 97 -8.74 -2.43 -14.55
C GLY A 97 -7.86 -3.68 -14.69
N GLU A 98 -6.56 -3.52 -14.93
CA GLU A 98 -5.60 -4.62 -15.07
C GLU A 98 -4.58 -4.63 -13.91
N GLY A 99 -4.12 -5.84 -13.56
CA GLY A 99 -3.03 -6.08 -12.62
C GLY A 99 -3.34 -5.59 -11.20
N ALA A 100 -2.29 -5.30 -10.44
CA ALA A 100 -2.36 -4.98 -9.00
C ALA A 100 -3.26 -3.79 -8.62
N GLY A 101 -3.58 -2.91 -9.56
CA GLY A 101 -4.50 -1.77 -9.39
C GLY A 101 -5.85 -1.97 -10.07
N GLY A 102 -6.22 -3.19 -10.46
CA GLY A 102 -7.38 -3.48 -11.31
C GLY A 102 -8.73 -3.29 -10.62
N ASP A 103 -8.84 -3.63 -9.34
CA ASP A 103 -10.10 -3.53 -8.57
C ASP A 103 -9.85 -2.84 -7.21
N LEU A 104 -9.54 -1.53 -7.28
CA LEU A 104 -9.25 -0.74 -6.08
C LEU A 104 -10.45 -0.66 -5.14
N ASP A 105 -11.67 -0.53 -5.65
CA ASP A 105 -12.88 -0.41 -4.81
C ASP A 105 -13.03 -1.64 -3.90
N LYS A 106 -12.75 -2.83 -4.44
CA LYS A 106 -12.78 -4.09 -3.67
C LYS A 106 -11.67 -4.13 -2.62
N VAL A 107 -10.45 -3.79 -3.00
CA VAL A 107 -9.28 -3.78 -2.09
C VAL A 107 -9.53 -2.79 -0.93
N GLU A 108 -10.01 -1.60 -1.22
CA GLU A 108 -10.30 -0.57 -0.23
C GLU A 108 -11.44 -0.96 0.72
N ALA A 109 -12.47 -1.67 0.23
CA ALA A 109 -13.54 -2.21 1.07
C ALA A 109 -13.03 -3.31 2.02
N GLU A 110 -12.18 -4.22 1.53
CA GLU A 110 -11.53 -5.25 2.34
C GLU A 110 -10.66 -4.63 3.44
N ASP A 111 -9.88 -3.60 3.13
CA ASP A 111 -9.05 -2.87 4.08
C ASP A 111 -9.89 -2.18 5.15
N GLN A 112 -10.99 -1.55 4.77
CA GLN A 112 -11.91 -0.91 5.73
C GLN A 112 -12.45 -1.91 6.74
N ASP A 113 -12.93 -3.06 6.29
CA ASP A 113 -13.47 -4.12 7.15
C ASP A 113 -12.43 -4.60 8.17
N ILE A 114 -11.17 -4.77 7.74
CA ILE A 114 -10.06 -5.23 8.58
C ILE A 114 -9.66 -4.15 9.59
N VAL A 115 -9.55 -2.90 9.18
CA VAL A 115 -9.22 -1.77 10.06
C VAL A 115 -10.28 -1.62 11.14
N GLU A 116 -11.57 -1.71 10.80
CA GLU A 116 -12.66 -1.65 11.76
C GLU A 116 -12.67 -2.85 12.72
N ALA A 117 -12.41 -4.06 12.22
CA ALA A 117 -12.29 -5.26 13.04
C ALA A 117 -11.11 -5.16 14.02
N THR A 118 -9.97 -4.69 13.54
CA THR A 118 -8.77 -4.46 14.36
C THR A 118 -9.03 -3.43 15.46
N GLN A 119 -9.71 -2.33 15.13
CA GLN A 119 -10.09 -1.30 16.11
C GLN A 119 -11.00 -1.88 17.20
N ARG A 120 -11.99 -2.73 16.85
CA ARG A 120 -12.84 -3.44 17.81
C ARG A 120 -12.02 -4.35 18.73
N GLY A 121 -11.05 -5.09 18.15
CA GLY A 121 -10.15 -5.98 18.89
C GLY A 121 -9.27 -5.22 19.89
N VAL A 122 -8.63 -4.14 19.48
CA VAL A 122 -7.80 -3.29 20.36
C VAL A 122 -8.63 -2.69 21.50
N ARG A 123 -9.84 -2.22 21.21
CA ARG A 123 -10.75 -1.63 22.23
C ARG A 123 -11.33 -2.63 23.22
N SER A 124 -11.32 -3.91 22.90
CA SER A 124 -11.82 -4.96 23.82
C SER A 124 -10.97 -5.13 25.09
N GLY A 125 -9.73 -4.61 25.07
CA GLY A 125 -8.77 -4.79 26.17
C GLY A 125 -8.15 -6.19 26.23
N ALA A 126 -8.50 -7.08 25.29
CA ALA A 126 -7.89 -8.42 25.19
C ALA A 126 -6.50 -8.39 24.53
N TYR A 127 -6.17 -7.30 23.84
CA TYR A 127 -4.89 -7.07 23.20
C TYR A 127 -4.10 -6.02 23.97
N ASP A 128 -2.94 -6.38 24.51
CA ASP A 128 -2.07 -5.49 25.29
C ASP A 128 -0.78 -5.13 24.56
N ARG A 129 -0.25 -6.03 23.75
CA ARG A 129 0.96 -5.81 22.96
C ARG A 129 1.03 -6.74 21.76
N GLY A 130 1.67 -6.27 20.69
CA GLY A 130 2.04 -7.07 19.52
C GLY A 130 3.55 -7.22 19.37
N ARG A 131 3.95 -7.99 18.35
CA ARG A 131 5.32 -8.11 17.90
C ARG A 131 5.36 -7.83 16.41
N TYR A 132 6.34 -7.07 15.99
CA TYR A 132 6.60 -6.87 14.57
C TYR A 132 7.34 -8.06 13.97
N SER A 133 6.92 -8.47 12.78
CA SER A 133 7.74 -9.33 11.94
C SER A 133 8.95 -8.55 11.43
N PRO A 134 10.20 -8.98 11.70
CA PRO A 134 11.37 -8.23 11.24
C PRO A 134 11.52 -8.21 9.71
N THR A 135 10.90 -9.17 9.02
CA THR A 135 10.99 -9.31 7.55
C THR A 135 9.80 -8.72 6.81
N ARG A 136 8.64 -8.55 7.47
CA ARG A 136 7.39 -8.15 6.79
C ARG A 136 6.79 -6.83 7.28
N GLU A 137 7.17 -6.37 8.48
CA GLU A 137 6.54 -5.22 9.12
C GLU A 137 7.52 -4.08 9.43
N ALA A 138 8.62 -4.00 8.68
CA ALA A 138 9.59 -2.91 8.81
C ALA A 138 8.94 -1.53 8.60
N GLY A 139 8.05 -1.41 7.60
CA GLY A 139 7.30 -0.18 7.33
C GLY A 139 6.37 0.22 8.47
N VAL A 140 5.61 -0.73 9.05
CA VAL A 140 4.71 -0.49 10.18
C VAL A 140 5.51 -0.06 11.42
N HIS A 141 6.65 -0.73 11.69
CA HIS A 141 7.53 -0.34 12.78
C HIS A 141 8.10 1.08 12.58
N HIS A 142 8.50 1.41 11.36
CA HIS A 142 8.99 2.75 11.01
C HIS A 142 7.92 3.83 11.24
N PHE A 143 6.69 3.58 10.79
CA PHE A 143 5.54 4.45 11.05
C PHE A 143 5.37 4.75 12.54
N HIS A 144 5.37 3.70 13.39
CA HIS A 144 5.23 3.90 14.83
C HIS A 144 6.41 4.66 15.46
N ARG A 145 7.62 4.50 14.92
CA ARG A 145 8.76 5.29 15.38
C ARG A 145 8.61 6.76 15.04
N ILE A 146 8.12 7.10 13.84
CA ILE A 146 7.87 8.49 13.44
C ILE A 146 6.80 9.12 14.35
N LEU A 147 5.75 8.37 14.70
CA LEU A 147 4.69 8.86 15.59
C LEU A 147 5.17 9.17 17.02
N THR A 148 6.27 8.54 17.45
CA THR A 148 6.77 8.66 18.84
C THR A 148 8.04 9.49 18.96
N SER A 149 8.57 9.99 17.84
CA SER A 149 9.71 10.92 17.80
C SER A 149 9.21 12.37 17.94
#